data_e74008393f57ff2c433bd2c948e02e05
#
_entry.id   e74008393f57ff2c433bd2c948e02e05
#
_cell.length_a   1.000
_cell.length_b   1.000
_cell.length_c   1.000
_cell.angle_alpha   90.00
_cell.angle_beta   90.00
_cell.angle_gamma   90.00
#
_symmetry.space_group_name_H-M   'P 1'
#
loop_
_entity.id
_entity.type
_entity.pdbx_description
1 polymer ?
#
loop_
_entity_poly.entity_id
_entity_poly.type
_entity_poly.pdbx_seq_one_letter_code
_entity_poly.pdbx_strand_id
1 'polypeptide(L)'
;MDIQNFSALFNTPARREAFLKLIKDNKTKHIFIQGLEGSSIALFFSNLLEHKQAHILIANDLDEAGYLYNDLVQINGNDHILLFPSGYKRDIKYGQPDPPSEILRTEVLNRLCQKGESLLIVTYPEAIAEKVVPVNMLSEQTLHIDKNSKCDIITLSDKLRERGFEEVDYVYEPGQFAVRGSILDVFSYTNELPYRIDFFGKEVESIRTFEVETQLSTGKLEEVYIVANVCGQEVSGISILDFIDKNTILICHNLSWVIDRISTIASESLSEQTLIAEEGDRYAMQKIIDVTAFQKKITTFRRIDYGASSEANAPAVIRFNCAPQGVYHKNFDLVSQSFSQFIEKGYTLYILSDSEKQIERLQAIFEERGDSISFTPVLKTLHEGFVDNDLKIGCFTDHQIFDRFHKYTLKSEHARSGKLALSLKELNQIEVGDYIVHVDHGIGRFGGLIHTEINGKMQEVIKLTYQNDDIIFVSIHALHKLAKYRAKEGEAPRINKLGSGAWERMKEKTKGKMKEIARDLIKLYAARKEEKGFAFSPDSFLQQELEASFIYEDTPDQIKSTAEVKADMERERPMDRDRKSTRLNSSHAR
;
A
#
# COMPACT_ATOMS: atom_id res chain seq x y z
N MET A 1 -4.93 24.45 -13.44
CA MET A 1 -3.47 24.23 -13.64
C MET A 1 -3.13 22.82 -13.20
N ASP A 2 -2.21 22.12 -13.85
CA ASP A 2 -1.73 20.82 -13.35
C ASP A 2 -0.60 20.99 -12.32
N ILE A 3 -0.32 19.93 -11.56
CA ILE A 3 0.67 19.95 -10.47
C ILE A 3 2.10 20.07 -11.01
N GLN A 4 2.39 19.56 -12.21
CA GLN A 4 3.71 19.64 -12.83
C GLN A 4 4.05 21.09 -13.20
N ASN A 5 3.08 21.83 -13.76
CA ASN A 5 3.25 23.26 -14.05
C ASN A 5 3.43 24.06 -12.76
N PHE A 6 2.69 23.74 -11.69
CA PHE A 6 2.89 24.36 -10.38
C PHE A 6 4.29 24.05 -9.82
N SER A 7 4.71 22.79 -9.88
CA SER A 7 6.06 22.38 -9.45
C SER A 7 7.16 23.14 -10.21
N ALA A 8 7.00 23.36 -11.52
CA ALA A 8 7.94 24.11 -12.33
C ALA A 8 8.00 25.60 -11.96
N LEU A 9 6.90 26.20 -11.49
CA LEU A 9 6.89 27.57 -10.95
C LEU A 9 7.69 27.70 -9.65
N PHE A 10 7.54 26.74 -8.74
CA PHE A 10 8.31 26.69 -7.49
C PHE A 10 9.78 26.39 -7.75
N ASN A 11 10.07 25.41 -8.61
CA ASN A 11 11.41 24.98 -9.01
C ASN A 11 11.92 25.82 -10.19
N THR A 12 12.13 27.13 -9.97
CA THR A 12 12.66 27.99 -11.02
C THR A 12 13.98 27.44 -11.58
N PRO A 13 14.31 27.73 -12.88
CA PRO A 13 15.56 27.25 -13.46
C PRO A 13 16.79 27.57 -12.60
N ALA A 14 16.85 28.74 -12.00
CA ALA A 14 17.96 29.15 -11.15
C ALA A 14 18.08 28.28 -9.86
N ARG A 15 16.96 28.00 -9.19
CA ARG A 15 16.94 27.12 -8.00
C ARG A 15 17.36 25.70 -8.35
N ARG A 16 16.77 25.16 -9.42
CA ARG A 16 17.02 23.81 -9.92
C ARG A 16 18.48 23.64 -10.35
N GLU A 17 19.01 24.53 -11.19
CA GLU A 17 20.39 24.45 -11.67
C GLU A 17 21.41 24.58 -10.51
N ALA A 18 21.18 25.49 -9.57
CA ALA A 18 22.04 25.65 -8.39
C ALA A 18 22.09 24.34 -7.58
N PHE A 19 20.93 23.71 -7.34
CA PHE A 19 20.84 22.45 -6.61
C PHE A 19 21.51 21.29 -7.35
N LEU A 20 21.19 21.09 -8.62
CA LEU A 20 21.76 20.02 -9.43
C LEU A 20 23.28 20.18 -9.63
N LYS A 21 23.78 21.42 -9.68
CA LYS A 21 25.23 21.67 -9.71
C LYS A 21 25.91 21.18 -8.43
N LEU A 22 25.32 21.45 -7.26
CA LEU A 22 25.84 20.95 -5.98
C LEU A 22 25.76 19.44 -5.89
N ILE A 23 24.68 18.83 -6.38
CA ILE A 23 24.50 17.37 -6.43
C ILE A 23 25.56 16.71 -7.34
N LYS A 24 25.86 17.30 -8.48
CA LYS A 24 26.89 16.79 -9.41
C LYS A 24 28.33 16.99 -8.90
N ASP A 25 28.55 17.91 -7.98
CA ASP A 25 29.86 18.13 -7.38
C ASP A 25 30.17 17.07 -6.30
N ASN A 26 30.87 16.02 -6.67
CA ASN A 26 31.25 14.94 -5.76
C ASN A 26 32.18 15.36 -4.61
N LYS A 27 32.73 16.57 -4.62
CA LYS A 27 33.58 17.08 -3.54
C LYS A 27 32.77 17.57 -2.35
N THR A 28 31.52 18.01 -2.58
CA THR A 28 30.62 18.49 -1.54
C THR A 28 29.92 17.29 -0.88
N LYS A 29 30.38 16.92 0.32
CA LYS A 29 29.84 15.78 1.09
C LYS A 29 28.57 16.10 1.86
N HIS A 30 28.40 17.36 2.27
CA HIS A 30 27.29 17.78 3.09
C HIS A 30 26.68 19.08 2.53
N ILE A 31 25.38 19.05 2.27
CA ILE A 31 24.57 20.18 1.79
C ILE A 31 23.48 20.42 2.83
N PHE A 32 23.21 21.68 3.14
CA PHE A 32 22.11 22.05 4.02
C PHE A 32 21.07 22.89 3.25
N ILE A 33 19.81 22.47 3.35
CA ILE A 33 18.67 23.17 2.76
C ILE A 33 17.89 23.82 3.89
N GLN A 34 17.92 25.15 3.94
CA GLN A 34 17.30 25.91 5.01
C GLN A 34 15.98 26.54 4.56
N GLY A 35 14.94 26.46 5.41
CA GLY A 35 13.73 27.25 5.30
C GLY A 35 12.70 26.72 4.30
N LEU A 36 12.72 25.42 3.98
CA LEU A 36 11.57 24.73 3.37
C LEU A 36 10.53 24.42 4.44
N GLU A 37 9.24 24.56 4.10
CA GLU A 37 8.10 24.30 4.99
C GLU A 37 6.98 23.58 4.24
N GLY A 38 6.27 22.70 4.93
CA GLY A 38 5.16 21.93 4.38
C GLY A 38 5.56 21.16 3.11
N SER A 39 4.65 21.06 2.14
CA SER A 39 4.90 20.31 0.90
C SER A 39 5.92 20.95 -0.05
N SER A 40 6.49 22.13 0.29
CA SER A 40 7.64 22.68 -0.44
C SER A 40 8.86 21.75 -0.40
N ILE A 41 8.96 20.90 0.63
CA ILE A 41 9.99 19.86 0.78
C ILE A 41 9.88 18.84 -0.35
N ALA A 42 8.70 18.30 -0.55
CA ALA A 42 8.45 17.32 -1.63
C ALA A 42 8.65 17.95 -3.03
N LEU A 43 8.14 19.17 -3.23
CA LEU A 43 8.35 19.93 -4.48
C LEU A 43 9.82 20.12 -4.80
N PHE A 44 10.64 20.48 -3.81
CA PHE A 44 12.06 20.73 -4.03
C PHE A 44 12.84 19.44 -4.29
N PHE A 45 12.62 18.40 -3.47
CA PHE A 45 13.35 17.14 -3.62
C PHE A 45 12.91 16.32 -4.84
N SER A 46 11.77 16.63 -5.46
CA SER A 46 11.37 16.04 -6.74
C SER A 46 12.42 16.23 -7.85
N ASN A 47 13.23 17.32 -7.79
CA ASN A 47 14.32 17.56 -8.72
C ASN A 47 15.45 16.50 -8.67
N LEU A 48 15.53 15.72 -7.60
CA LEU A 48 16.52 14.64 -7.48
C LEU A 48 16.34 13.54 -8.51
N LEU A 49 15.13 13.37 -9.04
CA LEU A 49 14.87 12.41 -10.11
C LEU A 49 15.60 12.71 -11.42
N GLU A 50 16.08 13.94 -11.61
CA GLU A 50 16.95 14.28 -12.74
C GLU A 50 18.38 13.76 -12.60
N HIS A 51 18.77 13.36 -11.40
CA HIS A 51 20.06 12.79 -11.10
C HIS A 51 19.97 11.26 -11.14
N LYS A 52 20.63 10.62 -12.10
CA LYS A 52 20.56 9.15 -12.34
C LYS A 52 21.26 8.35 -11.24
N GLN A 53 20.77 8.45 -10.03
CA GLN A 53 21.23 7.71 -8.85
C GLN A 53 20.06 7.49 -7.89
N ALA A 54 20.24 6.57 -6.95
CA ALA A 54 19.28 6.39 -5.86
C ALA A 54 19.50 7.45 -4.76
N HIS A 55 18.40 7.99 -4.24
CA HIS A 55 18.34 8.93 -3.13
C HIS A 55 17.43 8.35 -2.06
N ILE A 56 17.83 8.45 -0.79
CA ILE A 56 17.03 7.97 0.33
C ILE A 56 16.66 9.14 1.22
N LEU A 57 15.37 9.44 1.30
CA LEU A 57 14.79 10.46 2.16
C LEU A 57 14.28 9.79 3.44
N ILE A 58 14.89 10.15 4.56
CA ILE A 58 14.61 9.60 5.88
C ILE A 58 13.74 10.60 6.62
N ALA A 59 12.45 10.32 6.71
CA ALA A 59 11.47 11.06 7.50
C ALA A 59 11.63 10.76 9.00
N ASN A 60 10.98 11.52 9.85
CA ASN A 60 11.06 11.31 11.29
C ASN A 60 10.28 10.07 11.76
N ASP A 61 9.15 9.78 11.13
CA ASP A 61 8.30 8.63 11.45
C ASP A 61 7.52 8.14 10.23
N LEU A 62 6.66 7.13 10.45
CA LEU A 62 5.84 6.54 9.40
C LEU A 62 4.85 7.53 8.79
N ASP A 63 4.24 8.40 9.60
CA ASP A 63 3.20 9.32 9.13
C ASP A 63 3.81 10.39 8.22
N GLU A 64 4.92 11.01 8.64
CA GLU A 64 5.68 11.94 7.80
C GLU A 64 6.18 11.26 6.53
N ALA A 65 6.71 10.03 6.62
CA ALA A 65 7.14 9.27 5.47
C ALA A 65 5.98 9.01 4.49
N GLY A 66 4.79 8.68 5.01
CA GLY A 66 3.59 8.46 4.22
C GLY A 66 3.14 9.71 3.48
N TYR A 67 3.12 10.86 4.14
CA TYR A 67 2.77 12.14 3.52
C TYR A 67 3.78 12.60 2.48
N LEU A 68 5.08 12.53 2.79
CA LEU A 68 6.14 12.87 1.83
C LEU A 68 6.11 11.94 0.60
N TYR A 69 5.91 10.64 0.81
CA TYR A 69 5.76 9.69 -0.28
C TYR A 69 4.55 10.06 -1.16
N ASN A 70 3.39 10.31 -0.55
CA ASN A 70 2.19 10.68 -1.28
C ASN A 70 2.39 11.97 -2.09
N ASP A 71 2.95 13.02 -1.50
CA ASP A 71 3.22 14.28 -2.18
C ASP A 71 4.16 14.08 -3.37
N LEU A 72 5.26 13.35 -3.19
CA LEU A 72 6.21 13.05 -4.26
C LEU A 72 5.54 12.27 -5.42
N VAL A 73 4.68 11.31 -5.08
CA VAL A 73 3.90 10.54 -6.07
C VAL A 73 2.90 11.43 -6.81
N GLN A 74 2.20 12.33 -6.13
CA GLN A 74 1.29 13.28 -6.77
C GLN A 74 2.03 14.19 -7.76
N ILE A 75 3.28 14.59 -7.44
CA ILE A 75 4.10 15.46 -8.28
C ILE A 75 4.69 14.71 -9.48
N ASN A 76 5.22 13.49 -9.30
CA ASN A 76 6.06 12.82 -10.30
C ASN A 76 5.49 11.50 -10.84
N GLY A 77 4.38 11.02 -10.29
CA GLY A 77 3.90 9.66 -10.56
C GLY A 77 4.62 8.58 -9.74
N ASN A 78 4.20 7.34 -9.94
CA ASN A 78 4.62 6.20 -9.11
C ASN A 78 5.94 5.53 -9.52
N ASP A 79 6.43 5.77 -10.75
CA ASP A 79 7.44 4.87 -11.34
C ASP A 79 8.81 4.94 -10.66
N HIS A 80 9.19 6.10 -10.13
CA HIS A 80 10.52 6.36 -9.57
C HIS A 80 10.50 6.73 -8.09
N ILE A 81 9.30 6.80 -7.48
CA ILE A 81 9.11 7.09 -6.06
C ILE A 81 8.73 5.80 -5.35
N LEU A 82 9.52 5.42 -4.36
CA LEU A 82 9.32 4.17 -3.62
C LEU A 82 9.23 4.44 -2.12
N LEU A 83 8.40 3.64 -1.43
CA LEU A 83 8.32 3.64 0.03
C LEU A 83 9.03 2.39 0.56
N PHE A 84 9.95 2.58 1.52
CA PHE A 84 10.62 1.50 2.23
C PHE A 84 10.11 1.47 3.69
N PRO A 85 9.04 0.71 3.99
CA PRO A 85 8.44 0.65 5.31
C PRO A 85 9.13 -0.36 6.23
N SER A 86 8.76 -0.37 7.52
CA SER A 86 9.05 -1.46 8.45
C SER A 86 8.33 -2.74 8.02
N GLY A 87 8.99 -3.89 8.11
CA GLY A 87 8.41 -5.20 7.82
C GLY A 87 7.47 -5.73 8.90
N TYR A 88 7.27 -5.00 10.02
CA TYR A 88 6.49 -5.44 11.17
C TYR A 88 5.34 -4.48 11.50
N LYS A 89 4.24 -5.04 12.02
CA LYS A 89 3.11 -4.25 12.53
C LYS A 89 3.46 -3.60 13.86
N ARG A 90 3.21 -2.27 14.00
CA ARG A 90 3.48 -1.48 15.21
C ARG A 90 2.64 -1.88 16.43
N ASP A 91 1.37 -2.28 16.22
CA ASP A 91 0.39 -2.49 17.30
C ASP A 91 0.50 -3.86 17.97
N ILE A 92 1.33 -4.74 17.45
CA ILE A 92 1.51 -6.08 17.97
C ILE A 92 3.01 -6.25 18.13
N LYS A 93 3.45 -6.55 19.38
CA LYS A 93 4.85 -6.84 19.75
C LYS A 93 5.70 -7.29 18.56
N TYR A 94 6.88 -6.70 18.38
CA TYR A 94 7.86 -7.06 17.37
C TYR A 94 7.90 -8.57 17.15
N GLY A 95 7.42 -9.08 16.06
CA GLY A 95 7.35 -10.52 15.79
C GLY A 95 6.37 -10.95 14.71
N GLN A 96 5.34 -10.14 14.42
CA GLN A 96 4.43 -10.47 13.31
C GLN A 96 4.82 -9.70 12.04
N PRO A 97 5.29 -10.39 10.98
CA PRO A 97 5.56 -9.76 9.70
C PRO A 97 4.28 -9.16 9.11
N ASP A 98 4.43 -8.02 8.45
CA ASP A 98 3.37 -7.39 7.68
C ASP A 98 3.59 -7.66 6.18
N PRO A 99 2.90 -8.63 5.58
CA PRO A 99 3.16 -9.05 4.20
C PRO A 99 3.10 -7.90 3.17
N PRO A 100 2.16 -6.93 3.25
CA PRO A 100 2.16 -5.78 2.36
C PRO A 100 3.42 -4.92 2.45
N SER A 101 3.92 -4.70 3.67
CA SER A 101 5.17 -3.96 3.88
C SER A 101 6.39 -4.73 3.37
N GLU A 102 6.41 -6.05 3.50
CA GLU A 102 7.49 -6.89 2.96
C GLU A 102 7.54 -6.85 1.43
N ILE A 103 6.40 -6.76 0.76
CA ILE A 103 6.32 -6.58 -0.70
C ILE A 103 6.99 -5.26 -1.10
N LEU A 104 6.64 -4.15 -0.44
CA LEU A 104 7.24 -2.83 -0.72
C LEU A 104 8.76 -2.83 -0.45
N ARG A 105 9.21 -3.46 0.64
CA ARG A 105 10.64 -3.59 0.94
C ARG A 105 11.36 -4.37 -0.14
N THR A 106 10.79 -5.49 -0.58
CA THR A 106 11.38 -6.35 -1.62
C THR A 106 11.44 -5.61 -2.97
N GLU A 107 10.39 -4.84 -3.32
CA GLU A 107 10.38 -3.98 -4.50
C GLU A 107 11.55 -2.99 -4.48
N VAL A 108 11.73 -2.26 -3.36
CA VAL A 108 12.84 -1.30 -3.20
C VAL A 108 14.20 -1.98 -3.35
N LEU A 109 14.42 -3.10 -2.67
CA LEU A 109 15.69 -3.83 -2.74
C LEU A 109 15.99 -4.33 -4.16
N ASN A 110 14.97 -4.83 -4.86
CA ASN A 110 15.12 -5.29 -6.24
C ASN A 110 15.46 -4.13 -7.19
N ARG A 111 14.76 -2.98 -7.05
CA ARG A 111 15.04 -1.79 -7.86
C ARG A 111 16.43 -1.21 -7.59
N LEU A 112 16.90 -1.26 -6.36
CA LEU A 112 18.27 -0.84 -5.99
C LEU A 112 19.36 -1.73 -6.60
N CYS A 113 19.06 -2.98 -6.91
CA CYS A 113 19.99 -3.87 -7.64
C CYS A 113 20.10 -3.51 -9.12
N GLN A 114 19.11 -2.83 -9.70
CA GLN A 114 19.10 -2.38 -11.10
C GLN A 114 19.90 -1.08 -11.19
N LYS A 115 21.10 -1.14 -11.78
CA LYS A 115 21.98 0.02 -11.88
C LYS A 115 21.50 1.02 -12.93
N GLY A 116 21.61 2.32 -12.62
CA GLY A 116 21.39 3.39 -13.58
C GLY A 116 19.99 3.99 -13.57
N GLU A 117 19.12 3.52 -12.70
CA GLU A 117 17.82 4.15 -12.45
C GLU A 117 17.94 5.36 -11.50
N SER A 118 17.09 6.36 -11.75
CA SER A 118 16.88 7.47 -10.82
C SER A 118 15.77 7.07 -9.88
N LEU A 119 16.07 6.90 -8.60
CA LEU A 119 15.10 6.49 -7.59
C LEU A 119 15.10 7.47 -6.42
N LEU A 120 13.92 7.80 -5.92
CA LEU A 120 13.73 8.52 -4.67
C LEU A 120 12.94 7.62 -3.71
N ILE A 121 13.63 7.16 -2.68
CA ILE A 121 13.11 6.20 -1.71
C ILE A 121 12.80 6.95 -0.42
N VAL A 122 11.56 6.89 0.02
CA VAL A 122 11.12 7.48 1.29
C VAL A 122 11.10 6.39 2.36
N THR A 123 11.65 6.69 3.52
CA THR A 123 11.76 5.74 4.64
C THR A 123 11.79 6.47 5.98
N TYR A 124 11.91 5.73 7.08
CA TYR A 124 11.93 6.25 8.45
C TYR A 124 12.77 5.35 9.37
N PRO A 125 13.15 5.79 10.58
CA PRO A 125 14.13 5.09 11.42
C PRO A 125 13.81 3.63 11.73
N GLU A 126 12.53 3.29 12.01
CA GLU A 126 12.12 1.93 12.30
C GLU A 126 12.40 0.98 11.13
N ALA A 127 12.14 1.43 9.90
CA ALA A 127 12.38 0.62 8.71
C ALA A 127 13.89 0.41 8.45
N ILE A 128 14.71 1.43 8.73
CA ILE A 128 16.17 1.39 8.54
C ILE A 128 16.85 0.53 9.62
N ALA A 129 16.30 0.50 10.84
CA ALA A 129 16.82 -0.29 11.93
C ALA A 129 16.77 -1.81 11.66
N GLU A 130 15.93 -2.23 10.72
CA GLU A 130 15.79 -3.62 10.34
C GLU A 130 16.84 -4.04 9.31
N LYS A 131 17.41 -5.22 9.49
CA LYS A 131 18.31 -5.85 8.51
C LYS A 131 17.57 -6.23 7.23
N VAL A 132 18.30 -6.24 6.14
CA VAL A 132 17.85 -6.67 4.82
C VAL A 132 18.68 -7.85 4.32
N VAL A 133 18.16 -8.61 3.37
CA VAL A 133 18.89 -9.71 2.74
C VAL A 133 20.08 -9.19 1.94
N PRO A 134 21.22 -9.92 1.88
CA PRO A 134 22.36 -9.54 1.06
C PRO A 134 22.02 -9.54 -0.44
N VAL A 135 22.70 -8.66 -1.21
CA VAL A 135 22.48 -8.47 -2.66
C VAL A 135 22.61 -9.78 -3.47
N ASN A 136 23.62 -10.61 -3.13
CA ASN A 136 23.84 -11.89 -3.82
C ASN A 136 22.65 -12.84 -3.67
N MET A 137 22.07 -12.92 -2.49
CA MET A 137 20.91 -13.77 -2.25
C MET A 137 19.66 -13.26 -2.97
N LEU A 138 19.42 -11.96 -2.98
CA LEU A 138 18.29 -11.39 -3.70
C LEU A 138 18.40 -11.68 -5.21
N SER A 139 19.60 -11.55 -5.78
CA SER A 139 19.83 -11.84 -7.21
C SER A 139 19.65 -13.32 -7.56
N GLU A 140 20.02 -14.24 -6.68
CA GLU A 140 19.81 -15.68 -6.86
C GLU A 140 18.32 -16.06 -6.77
N GLN A 141 17.53 -15.32 -5.97
CA GLN A 141 16.11 -15.54 -5.77
C GLN A 141 15.22 -14.80 -6.78
N THR A 142 15.80 -14.00 -7.66
CA THR A 142 15.07 -13.25 -8.68
C THR A 142 15.14 -13.97 -10.04
N LEU A 143 14.00 -14.17 -10.69
CA LEU A 143 13.89 -14.64 -12.07
C LEU A 143 13.51 -13.46 -12.96
N HIS A 144 14.34 -13.14 -13.92
CA HIS A 144 14.04 -12.15 -14.95
C HIS A 144 13.52 -12.84 -16.21
N ILE A 145 12.40 -12.38 -16.74
CA ILE A 145 11.76 -12.87 -17.95
C ILE A 145 11.38 -11.67 -18.81
N ASP A 146 11.85 -11.64 -20.02
CA ASP A 146 11.45 -10.67 -21.04
C ASP A 146 10.67 -11.36 -22.17
N LYS A 147 9.97 -10.58 -22.99
CA LYS A 147 9.14 -11.05 -24.10
C LYS A 147 9.92 -11.83 -25.19
N ASN A 148 11.25 -11.73 -25.22
CA ASN A 148 12.09 -12.44 -26.17
C ASN A 148 12.87 -13.58 -25.50
N SER A 149 12.62 -13.81 -24.22
CA SER A 149 13.27 -14.88 -23.47
C SER A 149 12.91 -16.25 -24.05
N LYS A 150 13.94 -17.03 -24.34
CA LYS A 150 13.77 -18.45 -24.66
C LYS A 150 13.79 -19.25 -23.38
N CYS A 151 12.60 -19.58 -22.91
CA CYS A 151 12.41 -20.30 -21.67
C CYS A 151 11.31 -21.35 -21.82
N ASP A 152 11.60 -22.57 -21.39
CA ASP A 152 10.61 -23.64 -21.35
C ASP A 152 9.74 -23.48 -20.07
N ILE A 153 8.43 -23.52 -20.23
CA ILE A 153 7.46 -23.41 -19.14
C ILE A 153 7.70 -24.46 -18.03
N ILE A 154 8.13 -25.67 -18.41
CA ILE A 154 8.44 -26.76 -17.46
C ILE A 154 9.66 -26.35 -16.62
N THR A 155 10.75 -25.95 -17.28
CA THR A 155 11.98 -25.51 -16.61
C THR A 155 11.72 -24.31 -15.69
N LEU A 156 10.84 -23.39 -16.09
CA LEU A 156 10.47 -22.23 -15.28
C LEU A 156 9.65 -22.65 -14.06
N SER A 157 8.70 -23.56 -14.24
CA SER A 157 7.91 -24.11 -13.14
C SER A 157 8.77 -24.82 -12.10
N ASP A 158 9.77 -25.60 -12.54
CA ASP A 158 10.72 -26.25 -11.63
C ASP A 158 11.54 -25.22 -10.85
N LYS A 159 12.02 -24.17 -11.50
CA LYS A 159 12.72 -23.06 -10.85
C LYS A 159 11.83 -22.31 -9.84
N LEU A 160 10.53 -22.17 -10.10
CA LEU A 160 9.59 -21.58 -9.14
C LEU A 160 9.40 -22.47 -7.92
N ARG A 161 9.25 -23.79 -8.12
CA ARG A 161 9.17 -24.77 -7.00
C ARG A 161 10.43 -24.77 -6.14
N GLU A 162 11.62 -24.76 -6.77
CA GLU A 162 12.90 -24.67 -6.06
C GLU A 162 13.02 -23.40 -5.20
N ARG A 163 12.37 -22.30 -5.60
CA ARG A 163 12.32 -21.02 -4.88
C ARG A 163 11.17 -20.92 -3.88
N GLY A 164 10.44 -22.01 -3.67
CA GLY A 164 9.38 -22.07 -2.67
C GLY A 164 8.05 -21.49 -3.11
N PHE A 165 7.81 -21.28 -4.42
CA PHE A 165 6.48 -20.98 -4.91
C PHE A 165 5.60 -22.22 -4.86
N GLU A 166 4.34 -22.03 -4.45
CA GLU A 166 3.33 -23.07 -4.38
C GLU A 166 2.59 -23.18 -5.72
N GLU A 167 2.48 -24.42 -6.26
CA GLU A 167 1.68 -24.67 -7.44
C GLU A 167 0.22 -24.85 -7.08
N VAL A 168 -0.66 -24.06 -7.69
CA VAL A 168 -2.09 -24.02 -7.43
C VAL A 168 -2.89 -24.04 -8.74
N ASP A 169 -4.19 -24.33 -8.69
CA ASP A 169 -5.06 -24.28 -9.88
C ASP A 169 -5.28 -22.84 -10.38
N TYR A 170 -5.41 -21.89 -9.45
CA TYR A 170 -5.57 -20.46 -9.68
C TYR A 170 -4.74 -19.67 -8.68
N VAL A 171 -4.12 -18.61 -9.15
CA VAL A 171 -3.25 -17.75 -8.33
C VAL A 171 -4.08 -16.68 -7.61
N TYR A 172 -3.94 -16.61 -6.28
CA TYR A 172 -4.66 -15.66 -5.42
C TYR A 172 -3.74 -14.85 -4.51
N GLU A 173 -2.58 -15.40 -4.14
CA GLU A 173 -1.69 -14.80 -3.15
C GLU A 173 -0.25 -14.79 -3.66
N PRO A 174 0.60 -13.82 -3.19
CA PRO A 174 2.03 -13.83 -3.49
C PRO A 174 2.68 -15.16 -3.09
N GLY A 175 3.56 -15.65 -3.96
CA GLY A 175 4.23 -16.94 -3.78
C GLY A 175 3.49 -18.12 -4.42
N GLN A 176 2.40 -17.88 -5.11
CA GLN A 176 1.67 -18.90 -5.86
C GLN A 176 1.96 -18.82 -7.36
N PHE A 177 1.92 -19.96 -8.04
CA PHE A 177 1.92 -20.03 -9.50
C PHE A 177 0.98 -21.12 -10.00
N ALA A 178 0.50 -20.99 -11.23
CA ALA A 178 -0.40 -21.95 -11.89
C ALA A 178 0.02 -22.14 -13.35
N VAL A 179 0.05 -23.40 -13.81
CA VAL A 179 0.32 -23.75 -15.20
C VAL A 179 -0.96 -24.24 -15.85
N ARG A 180 -1.38 -23.59 -16.93
CA ARG A 180 -2.59 -23.94 -17.67
C ARG A 180 -2.32 -23.94 -19.17
N GLY A 181 -1.94 -25.12 -19.71
CA GLY A 181 -1.53 -25.25 -21.10
C GLY A 181 -0.26 -24.50 -21.40
N SER A 182 -0.34 -23.47 -22.25
CA SER A 182 0.79 -22.58 -22.59
C SER A 182 0.89 -21.34 -21.68
N ILE A 183 0.03 -21.22 -20.66
CA ILE A 183 -0.03 -20.06 -19.79
C ILE A 183 0.59 -20.40 -18.43
N LEU A 184 1.48 -19.56 -17.96
CA LEU A 184 1.98 -19.52 -16.60
C LEU A 184 1.45 -18.27 -15.91
N ASP A 185 0.65 -18.45 -14.88
CA ASP A 185 0.26 -17.39 -13.96
C ASP A 185 1.17 -17.46 -12.74
N VAL A 186 1.73 -16.33 -12.30
CA VAL A 186 2.62 -16.28 -11.14
C VAL A 186 2.44 -14.98 -10.36
N PHE A 187 2.39 -15.07 -9.03
CA PHE A 187 2.30 -13.93 -8.15
C PHE A 187 3.63 -13.74 -7.42
N SER A 188 4.40 -12.77 -7.89
CA SER A 188 5.67 -12.37 -7.27
C SER A 188 5.43 -11.65 -5.95
N TYR A 189 6.41 -11.72 -5.03
CA TYR A 189 6.41 -10.94 -3.80
C TYR A 189 6.77 -9.45 -4.00
N THR A 190 6.97 -9.00 -5.23
CA THR A 190 7.32 -7.61 -5.55
C THR A 190 6.18 -6.78 -6.12
N ASN A 191 5.03 -7.39 -6.40
CA ASN A 191 3.96 -6.74 -7.16
C ASN A 191 2.60 -6.92 -6.51
N GLU A 192 1.73 -5.93 -6.72
CA GLU A 192 0.34 -5.95 -6.27
C GLU A 192 -0.56 -6.87 -7.11
N LEU A 193 -0.21 -7.08 -8.37
CA LEU A 193 -0.95 -7.92 -9.30
C LEU A 193 -0.08 -9.08 -9.78
N PRO A 194 -0.66 -10.27 -9.96
CA PRO A 194 0.03 -11.40 -10.54
C PRO A 194 0.29 -11.19 -12.03
N TYR A 195 1.28 -11.91 -12.53
CA TYR A 195 1.67 -11.94 -13.92
C TYR A 195 1.07 -13.15 -14.63
N ARG A 196 0.62 -12.94 -15.86
CA ARG A 196 0.23 -13.98 -16.82
C ARG A 196 1.18 -13.96 -17.98
N ILE A 197 1.93 -15.05 -18.17
CA ILE A 197 2.94 -15.21 -19.19
C ILE A 197 2.46 -16.28 -20.17
N ASP A 198 2.24 -15.88 -21.41
CA ASP A 198 1.87 -16.80 -22.50
C ASP A 198 3.10 -17.26 -23.23
N PHE A 199 3.17 -18.55 -23.52
CA PHE A 199 4.26 -19.17 -24.24
C PHE A 199 3.79 -19.72 -25.59
N PHE A 200 4.61 -19.49 -26.62
CA PHE A 200 4.50 -20.20 -27.90
C PHE A 200 5.70 -21.13 -28.04
N GLY A 201 5.51 -22.41 -27.70
CA GLY A 201 6.59 -23.37 -27.59
C GLY A 201 7.59 -23.02 -26.48
N LYS A 202 8.80 -22.55 -26.85
CA LYS A 202 9.87 -22.15 -25.93
C LYS A 202 10.09 -20.63 -25.91
N GLU A 203 9.22 -19.86 -26.53
CA GLU A 203 9.33 -18.40 -26.59
C GLU A 203 8.20 -17.76 -25.81
N VAL A 204 8.49 -16.66 -25.11
CA VAL A 204 7.49 -15.86 -24.42
C VAL A 204 6.77 -14.99 -25.45
N GLU A 205 5.48 -15.24 -25.66
CA GLU A 205 4.65 -14.50 -26.62
C GLU A 205 4.15 -13.18 -26.03
N SER A 206 3.64 -13.22 -24.79
CA SER A 206 3.14 -12.04 -24.11
C SER A 206 3.26 -12.13 -22.60
N ILE A 207 3.45 -10.99 -21.96
CA ILE A 207 3.45 -10.84 -20.51
C ILE A 207 2.39 -9.81 -20.16
N ARG A 208 1.51 -10.15 -19.19
CA ARG A 208 0.40 -9.31 -18.76
C ARG A 208 0.23 -9.37 -17.26
N THR A 209 -0.29 -8.32 -16.66
CA THR A 209 -0.86 -8.37 -15.32
C THR A 209 -2.33 -8.77 -15.38
N PHE A 210 -2.88 -9.31 -14.30
CA PHE A 210 -4.29 -9.63 -14.21
C PHE A 210 -4.82 -9.43 -12.78
N GLU A 211 -6.12 -9.16 -12.67
CA GLU A 211 -6.81 -9.05 -11.39
C GLU A 211 -7.11 -10.43 -10.81
N VAL A 212 -6.81 -10.59 -9.52
CA VAL A 212 -7.03 -11.84 -8.79
C VAL A 212 -8.51 -12.22 -8.73
N GLU A 213 -9.41 -11.26 -8.49
CA GLU A 213 -10.85 -11.51 -8.33
C GLU A 213 -11.54 -11.90 -9.64
N THR A 214 -11.26 -11.18 -10.70
CA THR A 214 -11.90 -11.37 -12.02
C THR A 214 -11.15 -12.33 -12.91
N GLN A 215 -9.87 -12.59 -12.63
CA GLN A 215 -8.93 -13.35 -13.48
C GLN A 215 -8.75 -12.72 -14.88
N LEU A 216 -9.13 -11.45 -15.06
CA LEU A 216 -8.99 -10.71 -16.31
C LEU A 216 -7.68 -9.95 -16.37
N SER A 217 -7.05 -9.96 -17.55
CA SER A 217 -5.81 -9.21 -17.80
C SER A 217 -6.06 -7.70 -17.80
N THR A 218 -5.19 -6.95 -17.12
CA THR A 218 -5.31 -5.49 -16.93
C THR A 218 -4.25 -4.69 -17.68
N GLY A 219 -3.01 -5.19 -17.77
CA GLY A 219 -1.89 -4.46 -18.39
C GLY A 219 -0.99 -5.38 -19.21
N LYS A 220 -0.26 -4.81 -20.17
CA LYS A 220 0.81 -5.49 -20.92
C LYS A 220 2.16 -5.01 -20.43
N LEU A 221 3.12 -5.94 -20.33
CA LEU A 221 4.50 -5.68 -19.90
C LEU A 221 5.47 -6.24 -20.94
N GLU A 222 6.65 -5.67 -21.05
CA GLU A 222 7.72 -6.18 -21.92
C GLU A 222 8.66 -7.12 -21.15
N GLU A 223 8.81 -6.91 -19.84
CA GLU A 223 9.64 -7.74 -18.97
C GLU A 223 9.04 -7.82 -17.55
N VAL A 224 9.40 -8.85 -16.80
CA VAL A 224 9.01 -9.04 -15.39
C VAL A 224 10.14 -9.61 -14.56
N TYR A 225 10.13 -9.22 -13.29
CA TYR A 225 11.01 -9.76 -12.26
C TYR A 225 10.15 -10.53 -11.26
N ILE A 226 10.38 -11.83 -11.19
CA ILE A 226 9.67 -12.72 -10.25
C ILE A 226 10.61 -12.96 -9.08
N VAL A 227 10.27 -12.45 -7.92
CA VAL A 227 11.07 -12.56 -6.70
C VAL A 227 10.38 -13.49 -5.72
N ALA A 228 11.13 -14.43 -5.17
CA ALA A 228 10.66 -15.35 -4.14
C ALA A 228 10.59 -14.65 -2.78
N ASN A 229 9.92 -15.29 -1.81
CA ASN A 229 9.94 -14.83 -0.43
C ASN A 229 11.36 -14.95 0.14
N VAL A 230 12.01 -13.82 0.33
CA VAL A 230 13.35 -13.76 0.94
C VAL A 230 13.31 -13.53 2.44
N CYS A 231 12.15 -13.19 3.02
CA CYS A 231 12.02 -12.80 4.42
C CYS A 231 11.92 -13.98 5.41
N GLY A 232 11.64 -15.19 4.91
CA GLY A 232 11.49 -16.41 5.75
C GLY A 232 12.76 -17.24 5.93
N GLN A 233 13.89 -16.89 5.32
CA GLN A 233 15.11 -17.70 5.37
C GLN A 233 16.01 -17.28 6.54
N GLU A 234 16.62 -18.27 7.23
CA GLU A 234 17.59 -18.10 8.31
C GLU A 234 18.94 -17.54 7.81
N VAL A 235 18.96 -16.30 7.34
CA VAL A 235 20.17 -15.69 6.82
C VAL A 235 20.59 -14.51 7.68
N SER A 236 21.91 -14.39 7.92
CA SER A 236 22.46 -13.21 8.57
C SER A 236 22.23 -11.99 7.68
N GLY A 237 21.21 -11.18 7.98
CA GLY A 237 20.88 -9.96 7.26
C GLY A 237 21.97 -8.90 7.43
N ILE A 238 22.02 -7.96 6.50
CA ILE A 238 22.94 -6.81 6.51
C ILE A 238 22.16 -5.51 6.74
N SER A 239 22.86 -4.43 7.12
CA SER A 239 22.25 -3.10 7.13
C SER A 239 21.89 -2.64 5.71
N ILE A 240 20.82 -1.88 5.55
CA ILE A 240 20.51 -1.26 4.27
C ILE A 240 21.66 -0.38 3.77
N LEU A 241 22.46 0.21 4.66
CA LEU A 241 23.66 0.98 4.30
C LEU A 241 24.78 0.09 3.71
N ASP A 242 24.73 -1.23 3.94
CA ASP A 242 25.63 -2.19 3.30
C ASP A 242 25.11 -2.65 1.93
N PHE A 243 23.82 -2.52 1.73
CA PHE A 243 23.12 -2.92 0.52
C PHE A 243 23.22 -1.86 -0.60
N ILE A 244 23.08 -0.57 -0.23
CA ILE A 244 23.04 0.55 -1.18
C ILE A 244 24.42 0.91 -1.75
N ASP A 245 24.42 1.53 -2.94
CA ASP A 245 25.64 2.06 -3.55
C ASP A 245 26.23 3.21 -2.72
N LYS A 246 27.57 3.30 -2.68
CA LYS A 246 28.30 4.36 -1.94
C LYS A 246 28.01 5.77 -2.46
N ASN A 247 27.53 5.89 -3.69
CA ASN A 247 27.14 7.18 -4.28
C ASN A 247 25.72 7.60 -3.92
N THR A 248 24.93 6.74 -3.27
CA THR A 248 23.59 7.08 -2.79
C THR A 248 23.65 8.29 -1.87
N ILE A 249 22.75 9.25 -2.07
CA ILE A 249 22.64 10.45 -1.24
C ILE A 249 21.56 10.20 -0.20
N LEU A 250 21.91 10.44 1.07
CA LEU A 250 20.98 10.38 2.19
C LEU A 250 20.43 11.77 2.49
N ILE A 251 19.13 11.87 2.68
CA ILE A 251 18.42 13.12 2.95
C ILE A 251 17.69 12.95 4.27
N CYS A 252 17.88 13.84 5.23
CA CYS A 252 17.20 13.78 6.52
C CYS A 252 16.99 15.18 7.12
N HIS A 253 15.98 15.30 7.97
CA HIS A 253 15.72 16.52 8.71
C HIS A 253 16.80 16.73 9.78
N ASN A 254 17.09 15.70 10.58
CA ASN A 254 18.08 15.72 11.64
C ASN A 254 18.72 14.34 11.80
N LEU A 255 20.01 14.23 11.45
CA LEU A 255 20.72 12.95 11.51
C LEU A 255 20.91 12.45 12.95
N SER A 256 21.19 13.35 13.90
CA SER A 256 21.39 12.96 15.30
C SER A 256 20.12 12.34 15.86
N TRP A 257 18.96 12.94 15.56
CA TRP A 257 17.67 12.38 15.96
C TRP A 257 17.40 11.00 15.35
N VAL A 258 17.72 10.80 14.07
CA VAL A 258 17.58 9.48 13.40
C VAL A 258 18.43 8.42 14.11
N ILE A 259 19.67 8.75 14.44
CA ILE A 259 20.59 7.84 15.15
C ILE A 259 20.07 7.52 16.56
N ASP A 260 19.62 8.52 17.30
CA ASP A 260 19.08 8.34 18.66
C ASP A 260 17.81 7.49 18.64
N ARG A 261 16.95 7.72 17.65
CA ARG A 261 15.73 6.90 17.48
C ARG A 261 16.04 5.44 17.17
N ILE A 262 17.00 5.18 16.25
CA ILE A 262 17.46 3.81 15.95
C ILE A 262 18.09 3.15 17.20
N SER A 263 18.84 3.92 18.01
CA SER A 263 19.43 3.42 19.26
C SER A 263 18.34 3.01 20.27
N THR A 264 17.28 3.83 20.37
CA THR A 264 16.12 3.52 21.22
C THR A 264 15.42 2.25 20.75
N ILE A 265 15.14 2.13 19.45
CA ILE A 265 14.51 0.94 18.86
C ILE A 265 15.33 -0.33 19.15
N ALA A 266 16.65 -0.27 18.99
CA ALA A 266 17.52 -1.39 19.27
C ALA A 266 17.51 -1.78 20.76
N SER A 267 17.49 -0.80 21.68
CA SER A 267 17.46 -1.04 23.13
C SER A 267 16.11 -1.59 23.61
N GLU A 268 15.00 -1.08 23.09
CA GLU A 268 13.65 -1.57 23.40
C GLU A 268 13.46 -3.00 22.92
N SER A 269 13.90 -3.34 21.72
CA SER A 269 13.87 -4.69 21.18
C SER A 269 14.70 -5.68 22.01
N LEU A 270 15.79 -5.23 22.60
CA LEU A 270 16.64 -6.04 23.48
C LEU A 270 16.01 -6.27 24.86
N SER A 271 15.29 -5.27 25.41
CA SER A 271 14.69 -5.35 26.75
C SER A 271 13.45 -6.26 26.81
N GLU A 272 12.60 -6.23 25.77
CA GLU A 272 11.44 -7.12 25.69
C GLU A 272 11.81 -8.60 25.47
N GLN A 273 12.89 -8.86 24.75
CA GLN A 273 13.38 -10.21 24.46
C GLN A 273 13.99 -10.91 25.69
N THR A 274 14.54 -10.17 26.64
CA THR A 274 15.05 -10.73 27.91
C THR A 274 13.92 -11.21 28.82
N LEU A 275 12.69 -10.76 28.64
CA LEU A 275 11.52 -11.15 29.43
C LEU A 275 10.73 -12.34 28.85
N ILE A 276 10.97 -12.75 27.60
CA ILE A 276 10.22 -13.79 26.88
C ILE A 276 11.12 -15.01 26.53
N ALA A 277 12.38 -15.02 26.96
CA ALA A 277 13.34 -16.06 26.62
C ALA A 277 13.07 -17.41 27.36
N GLU A 278 11.94 -18.04 27.02
CA GLU A 278 11.81 -19.50 27.07
C GLU A 278 11.81 -20.01 25.60
N GLU A 279 12.95 -20.49 25.16
CA GLU A 279 13.27 -21.43 24.05
C GLU A 279 12.92 -21.11 22.60
N GLY A 280 12.26 -20.00 22.22
CA GLY A 280 11.86 -19.74 20.83
C GLY A 280 12.51 -18.54 20.13
N ASP A 281 12.96 -17.51 20.83
CA ASP A 281 13.13 -16.17 20.29
C ASP A 281 14.57 -15.64 20.08
N ARG A 282 15.55 -16.52 19.92
CA ARG A 282 16.88 -16.10 19.43
C ARG A 282 16.84 -15.45 18.03
N TYR A 283 15.75 -15.64 17.30
CA TYR A 283 15.57 -15.15 15.94
C TYR A 283 15.28 -13.64 15.83
N ALA A 284 14.63 -13.03 16.80
CA ALA A 284 14.29 -11.60 16.75
C ALA A 284 15.53 -10.69 16.92
N MET A 285 16.50 -11.09 17.75
CA MET A 285 17.78 -10.37 17.91
C MET A 285 18.63 -10.28 16.65
N GLN A 286 18.48 -11.23 15.71
CA GLN A 286 19.27 -11.24 14.47
C GLN A 286 18.73 -10.24 13.42
N LYS A 287 17.54 -9.68 13.61
CA LYS A 287 16.86 -8.84 12.62
C LYS A 287 17.15 -7.34 12.75
N ILE A 288 17.67 -6.86 13.87
CA ILE A 288 18.03 -5.46 14.10
C ILE A 288 19.52 -5.23 13.83
N ILE A 289 19.86 -4.07 13.28
CA ILE A 289 21.24 -3.69 12.94
C ILE A 289 22.08 -3.40 14.19
N ASP A 290 23.41 -3.53 14.04
CA ASP A 290 24.36 -3.00 15.04
C ASP A 290 24.44 -1.46 14.91
N VAL A 291 23.94 -0.77 15.94
CA VAL A 291 23.87 0.69 15.99
C VAL A 291 25.24 1.35 15.85
N THR A 292 26.28 0.77 16.47
CA THR A 292 27.64 1.34 16.43
C THR A 292 28.23 1.25 15.02
N ALA A 293 28.04 0.12 14.35
CA ALA A 293 28.46 -0.05 12.96
C ALA A 293 27.66 0.87 12.02
N PHE A 294 26.35 1.02 12.24
CA PHE A 294 25.48 1.91 11.50
C PHE A 294 25.92 3.36 11.62
N GLN A 295 26.17 3.87 12.85
CA GLN A 295 26.64 5.23 13.09
C GLN A 295 27.94 5.56 12.35
N LYS A 296 28.89 4.63 12.34
CA LYS A 296 30.15 4.81 11.60
C LYS A 296 29.92 4.84 10.10
N LYS A 297 28.99 4.03 9.61
CA LYS A 297 28.78 3.86 8.17
C LYS A 297 27.96 5.00 7.57
N ILE A 298 26.91 5.46 8.24
CA ILE A 298 26.04 6.54 7.74
C ILE A 298 26.83 7.82 7.46
N THR A 299 27.86 8.13 8.25
CA THR A 299 28.73 9.30 8.06
C THR A 299 29.62 9.23 6.82
N THR A 300 29.74 8.06 6.19
CA THR A 300 30.53 7.89 4.96
C THR A 300 29.76 8.30 3.70
N PHE A 301 28.44 8.38 3.76
CA PHE A 301 27.58 8.75 2.64
C PHE A 301 27.54 10.28 2.46
N ARG A 302 27.25 10.69 1.24
CA ARG A 302 26.87 12.08 0.97
C ARG A 302 25.51 12.36 1.59
N ARG A 303 25.36 13.58 2.12
CA ARG A 303 24.21 13.93 2.93
C ARG A 303 23.62 15.26 2.53
N ILE A 304 22.31 15.33 2.53
CA ILE A 304 21.54 16.57 2.46
C ILE A 304 20.70 16.63 3.73
N ASP A 305 20.96 17.62 4.57
CA ASP A 305 20.10 17.92 5.71
C ASP A 305 19.17 19.08 5.34
N TYR A 306 17.97 19.08 5.89
CA TYR A 306 17.02 20.18 5.70
C TYR A 306 16.37 20.58 7.02
N GLY A 307 15.85 21.83 7.10
CA GLY A 307 15.17 22.33 8.29
C GLY A 307 15.52 23.79 8.60
N ALA A 308 15.21 24.22 9.84
CA ALA A 308 15.42 25.60 10.27
C ALA A 308 16.88 25.90 10.57
N SER A 309 17.63 24.97 11.19
CA SER A 309 19.02 25.12 11.55
C SER A 309 19.81 23.82 11.33
N SER A 310 21.08 23.93 10.99
CA SER A 310 21.98 22.77 10.86
C SER A 310 22.76 22.57 12.16
N GLU A 311 22.85 21.32 12.61
CA GLU A 311 23.69 20.93 13.75
C GLU A 311 25.20 20.96 13.41
N ALA A 312 25.54 20.87 12.13
CA ALA A 312 26.90 20.86 11.64
C ALA A 312 27.15 22.05 10.67
N ASN A 313 28.37 22.57 10.66
CA ASN A 313 28.76 23.54 9.65
C ASN A 313 28.77 22.89 8.26
N ALA A 314 27.69 23.06 7.50
CA ALA A 314 27.60 22.59 6.15
C ALA A 314 28.43 23.45 5.19
N PRO A 315 29.28 22.87 4.34
CA PRO A 315 30.08 23.63 3.38
C PRO A 315 29.27 24.30 2.27
N ALA A 316 28.03 23.81 2.04
CA ALA A 316 27.09 24.37 1.06
C ALA A 316 25.72 24.53 1.70
N VAL A 317 25.13 25.72 1.60
CA VAL A 317 23.80 26.04 2.12
C VAL A 317 22.95 26.65 1.01
N ILE A 318 21.78 26.10 0.79
CA ILE A 318 20.73 26.72 -0.04
C ILE A 318 19.64 27.22 0.91
N ARG A 319 19.24 28.48 0.74
CA ARG A 319 18.25 29.13 1.60
C ARG A 319 16.96 29.35 0.83
N PHE A 320 15.86 29.06 1.48
CA PHE A 320 14.50 29.39 1.10
C PHE A 320 13.88 30.24 2.19
N ASN A 321 12.89 31.02 1.80
CA ASN A 321 12.12 31.84 2.73
C ASN A 321 10.65 31.42 2.67
N CYS A 322 10.41 30.12 3.00
CA CYS A 322 9.07 29.57 3.08
C CYS A 322 8.53 29.71 4.51
N ALA A 323 7.22 29.86 4.61
CA ALA A 323 6.46 29.82 5.84
C ALA A 323 5.31 28.80 5.70
N PRO A 324 4.87 28.14 6.79
CA PRO A 324 3.74 27.23 6.73
C PRO A 324 2.43 27.98 6.41
N GLN A 325 1.45 27.27 5.84
CA GLN A 325 0.11 27.79 5.66
C GLN A 325 -0.51 28.17 7.01
N GLY A 326 -1.20 29.31 7.07
CA GLY A 326 -1.96 29.71 8.25
C GLY A 326 -3.11 28.76 8.55
N VAL A 327 -3.40 28.55 9.83
CA VAL A 327 -4.54 27.76 10.29
C VAL A 327 -5.76 28.67 10.39
N TYR A 328 -6.82 28.37 9.68
CA TYR A 328 -8.01 29.23 9.57
C TYR A 328 -9.23 28.74 10.34
N HIS A 329 -9.26 27.47 10.77
CA HIS A 329 -10.38 26.83 11.50
C HIS A 329 -11.76 27.09 10.86
N LYS A 330 -11.86 26.97 9.54
CA LYS A 330 -13.09 27.27 8.76
C LYS A 330 -13.61 28.71 8.89
N ASN A 331 -12.82 29.62 9.42
CA ASN A 331 -13.22 31.02 9.53
C ASN A 331 -12.87 31.76 8.23
N PHE A 332 -13.87 31.91 7.37
CA PHE A 332 -13.71 32.56 6.06
C PHE A 332 -13.44 34.08 6.17
N ASP A 333 -13.73 34.73 7.29
CA ASP A 333 -13.30 36.12 7.53
C ASP A 333 -11.78 36.20 7.63
N LEU A 334 -11.16 35.24 8.36
CA LEU A 334 -9.70 35.16 8.46
C LEU A 334 -9.07 34.77 7.14
N VAL A 335 -9.67 33.83 6.40
CA VAL A 335 -9.18 33.43 5.07
C VAL A 335 -9.18 34.62 4.12
N SER A 336 -10.32 35.32 4.03
CA SER A 336 -10.49 36.49 3.17
C SER A 336 -9.54 37.61 3.52
N GLN A 337 -9.40 37.94 4.81
CA GLN A 337 -8.45 38.96 5.26
C GLN A 337 -7.00 38.58 4.94
N SER A 338 -6.63 37.33 5.19
CA SER A 338 -5.27 36.84 4.92
C SER A 338 -4.96 36.86 3.43
N PHE A 339 -5.89 36.35 2.60
CA PHE A 339 -5.72 36.29 1.15
C PHE A 339 -5.65 37.68 0.51
N SER A 340 -6.49 38.61 0.98
CA SER A 340 -6.43 40.01 0.55
C SER A 340 -5.08 40.66 0.87
N GLN A 341 -4.56 40.42 2.07
CA GLN A 341 -3.22 40.92 2.45
C GLN A 341 -2.10 40.32 1.59
N PHE A 342 -2.18 39.04 1.22
CA PHE A 342 -1.21 38.44 0.30
C PHE A 342 -1.30 39.07 -1.08
N ILE A 343 -2.51 39.24 -1.63
CA ILE A 343 -2.72 39.89 -2.95
C ILE A 343 -2.18 41.32 -2.94
N GLU A 344 -2.47 42.12 -1.90
CA GLU A 344 -1.96 43.49 -1.74
C GLU A 344 -0.43 43.54 -1.71
N LYS A 345 0.22 42.53 -1.12
CA LYS A 345 1.68 42.38 -1.09
C LYS A 345 2.25 41.81 -2.38
N GLY A 346 1.43 41.55 -3.39
CA GLY A 346 1.81 41.08 -4.72
C GLY A 346 2.08 39.57 -4.80
N TYR A 347 1.45 38.76 -3.92
CA TYR A 347 1.51 37.31 -3.99
C TYR A 347 0.49 36.77 -4.99
N THR A 348 0.87 35.71 -5.68
CA THR A 348 -0.05 34.89 -6.48
C THR A 348 -0.53 33.72 -5.63
N LEU A 349 -1.85 33.55 -5.52
CA LEU A 349 -2.43 32.51 -4.71
C LEU A 349 -2.78 31.28 -5.57
N TYR A 350 -2.40 30.10 -5.06
CA TYR A 350 -2.71 28.81 -5.65
C TYR A 350 -3.47 27.99 -4.60
N ILE A 351 -4.60 27.40 -5.00
CA ILE A 351 -5.37 26.51 -4.13
C ILE A 351 -5.37 25.12 -4.75
N LEU A 352 -4.86 24.18 -3.95
CA LEU A 352 -4.69 22.78 -4.30
C LEU A 352 -5.89 21.98 -3.79
N SER A 353 -6.55 21.23 -4.67
CA SER A 353 -7.65 20.33 -4.32
C SER A 353 -7.78 19.21 -5.35
N ASP A 354 -8.09 18.00 -4.91
CA ASP A 354 -8.43 16.87 -5.79
C ASP A 354 -9.88 16.97 -6.31
N SER A 355 -10.68 17.93 -5.83
CA SER A 355 -12.09 18.10 -6.17
C SER A 355 -12.36 19.45 -6.85
N GLU A 356 -12.79 19.41 -8.12
CA GLU A 356 -13.26 20.60 -8.84
C GLU A 356 -14.43 21.30 -8.11
N LYS A 357 -15.35 20.52 -7.53
CA LYS A 357 -16.48 21.04 -6.75
C LYS A 357 -16.04 21.85 -5.53
N GLN A 358 -14.95 21.49 -4.88
CA GLN A 358 -14.41 22.25 -3.75
C GLN A 358 -13.82 23.59 -4.21
N ILE A 359 -13.20 23.61 -5.36
CA ILE A 359 -12.69 24.84 -5.98
C ILE A 359 -13.86 25.78 -6.33
N GLU A 360 -14.89 25.27 -7.01
CA GLU A 360 -16.09 26.03 -7.36
C GLU A 360 -16.79 26.60 -6.11
N ARG A 361 -16.85 25.80 -5.05
CA ARG A 361 -17.40 26.26 -3.78
C ARG A 361 -16.60 27.38 -3.15
N LEU A 362 -15.27 27.28 -3.12
CA LEU A 362 -14.42 28.36 -2.60
C LEU A 362 -14.62 29.65 -3.39
N GLN A 363 -14.75 29.56 -4.71
CA GLN A 363 -15.06 30.71 -5.57
C GLN A 363 -16.41 31.31 -5.22
N ALA A 364 -17.46 30.48 -5.08
CA ALA A 364 -18.79 30.93 -4.73
C ALA A 364 -18.82 31.61 -3.33
N ILE A 365 -18.10 31.07 -2.34
CA ILE A 365 -18.01 31.69 -1.01
C ILE A 365 -17.41 33.09 -1.10
N PHE A 366 -16.32 33.29 -1.84
CA PHE A 366 -15.71 34.62 -1.99
C PHE A 366 -16.60 35.58 -2.77
N GLU A 367 -17.29 35.10 -3.82
CA GLU A 367 -18.24 35.89 -4.61
C GLU A 367 -19.45 36.34 -3.78
N GLU A 368 -20.09 35.45 -3.01
CA GLU A 368 -21.23 35.77 -2.13
C GLU A 368 -20.86 36.78 -1.03
N ARG A 369 -19.64 36.72 -0.53
CA ARG A 369 -19.12 37.68 0.43
C ARG A 369 -18.73 39.03 -0.18
N GLY A 370 -18.66 39.11 -1.50
CA GLY A 370 -18.17 40.29 -2.20
C GLY A 370 -16.67 40.51 -2.09
N ASP A 371 -15.92 39.47 -1.76
CA ASP A 371 -14.46 39.51 -1.62
C ASP A 371 -13.80 39.48 -3.01
N SER A 372 -12.90 40.45 -3.29
CA SER A 372 -12.16 40.48 -4.55
C SER A 372 -10.92 39.58 -4.50
N ILE A 373 -11.11 38.28 -4.20
CA ILE A 373 -10.04 37.30 -4.10
C ILE A 373 -9.90 36.54 -5.41
N SER A 374 -8.71 36.64 -6.03
CA SER A 374 -8.35 35.85 -7.21
C SER A 374 -7.30 34.82 -6.86
N PHE A 375 -7.54 33.56 -7.23
CA PHE A 375 -6.59 32.47 -7.08
C PHE A 375 -6.58 31.55 -8.29
N THR A 376 -5.49 30.79 -8.45
CA THR A 376 -5.35 29.80 -9.50
C THR A 376 -5.58 28.41 -8.93
N PRO A 377 -6.59 27.65 -9.38
CA PRO A 377 -6.81 26.29 -8.93
C PRO A 377 -5.76 25.32 -9.50
N VAL A 378 -5.31 24.38 -8.64
CA VAL A 378 -4.46 23.24 -9.02
C VAL A 378 -5.24 21.97 -8.71
N LEU A 379 -5.54 21.15 -9.74
CA LEU A 379 -6.37 19.94 -9.63
C LEU A 379 -5.54 18.74 -9.15
N LYS A 380 -4.90 18.89 -8.03
CA LYS A 380 -4.20 17.90 -7.22
C LYS A 380 -3.95 18.51 -5.86
N THR A 381 -4.07 17.70 -4.80
CA THR A 381 -3.74 18.18 -3.46
C THR A 381 -2.37 17.66 -3.01
N LEU A 382 -1.75 18.40 -2.09
CA LEU A 382 -0.55 18.02 -1.36
C LEU A 382 -0.87 18.05 0.14
N HIS A 383 -0.01 17.48 0.97
CA HIS A 383 -0.28 17.34 2.39
C HIS A 383 -0.41 18.69 3.11
N GLU A 384 0.51 19.62 2.89
CA GLU A 384 0.53 20.90 3.58
C GLU A 384 0.79 22.05 2.63
N GLY A 385 0.03 23.14 2.81
CA GLY A 385 0.27 24.39 2.12
C GLY A 385 1.49 25.13 2.71
N PHE A 386 2.00 26.08 1.93
CA PHE A 386 3.11 26.96 2.32
C PHE A 386 3.06 28.29 1.59
N VAL A 387 3.82 29.26 2.08
CA VAL A 387 4.01 30.56 1.44
C VAL A 387 5.48 30.75 1.13
N ASP A 388 5.85 30.93 -0.14
CA ASP A 388 7.20 31.29 -0.56
C ASP A 388 7.31 32.80 -0.68
N ASN A 389 8.05 33.43 0.22
CA ASN A 389 8.20 34.89 0.30
C ASN A 389 9.13 35.46 -0.78
N ASP A 390 10.05 34.63 -1.32
CA ASP A 390 10.98 35.06 -2.37
C ASP A 390 10.29 35.10 -3.73
N LEU A 391 9.50 34.06 -4.04
CA LEU A 391 8.73 33.99 -5.29
C LEU A 391 7.37 34.68 -5.19
N LYS A 392 6.98 35.10 -3.99
CA LYS A 392 5.63 35.62 -3.69
C LYS A 392 4.51 34.70 -4.17
N ILE A 393 4.63 33.43 -3.81
CA ILE A 393 3.66 32.39 -4.10
C ILE A 393 3.02 31.95 -2.78
N GLY A 394 1.68 31.98 -2.73
CA GLY A 394 0.91 31.34 -1.68
C GLY A 394 0.32 30.02 -2.19
N CYS A 395 0.77 28.90 -1.64
CA CYS A 395 0.25 27.57 -1.91
C CYS A 395 -0.64 27.13 -0.76
N PHE A 396 -1.93 26.99 -0.98
CA PHE A 396 -2.91 26.66 0.02
C PHE A 396 -3.60 25.34 -0.34
N THR A 397 -3.82 24.50 0.66
CA THR A 397 -4.58 23.26 0.47
C THR A 397 -6.00 23.44 0.99
N ASP A 398 -6.98 22.94 0.24
CA ASP A 398 -8.40 23.08 0.59
C ASP A 398 -8.72 22.37 1.92
N HIS A 399 -8.14 21.19 2.18
CA HIS A 399 -8.39 20.48 3.43
C HIS A 399 -7.88 21.26 4.66
N GLN A 400 -6.76 22.00 4.59
CA GLN A 400 -6.33 22.87 5.69
C GLN A 400 -7.22 24.13 5.83
N ILE A 401 -7.74 24.69 4.72
CA ILE A 401 -8.67 25.81 4.76
C ILE A 401 -9.99 25.38 5.43
N PHE A 402 -10.51 24.21 5.08
CA PHE A 402 -11.75 23.66 5.61
C PHE A 402 -11.57 22.88 6.92
N ASP A 403 -10.36 22.81 7.47
CA ASP A 403 -10.03 22.06 8.69
C ASP A 403 -10.50 20.60 8.60
N ARG A 404 -10.17 19.94 7.47
CA ARG A 404 -10.49 18.55 7.19
C ARG A 404 -9.28 17.68 7.40
N PHE A 405 -9.53 16.45 7.80
CA PHE A 405 -8.47 15.45 7.92
C PHE A 405 -8.07 14.94 6.53
N HIS A 406 -6.83 15.19 6.14
CA HIS A 406 -6.24 14.63 4.93
C HIS A 406 -5.52 13.32 5.26
N LYS A 407 -5.87 12.24 4.57
CA LYS A 407 -5.26 10.92 4.75
C LYS A 407 -4.51 10.51 3.49
N TYR A 408 -3.25 10.14 3.65
CA TYR A 408 -2.51 9.51 2.56
C TYR A 408 -2.97 8.07 2.33
N THR A 409 -2.92 7.59 1.08
CA THR A 409 -3.24 6.21 0.72
C THR A 409 -1.97 5.50 0.27
N LEU A 410 -1.59 4.46 0.99
CA LEU A 410 -0.45 3.63 0.60
C LEU A 410 -0.89 2.56 -0.42
N LYS A 411 -0.06 2.26 -1.40
CA LYS A 411 -0.29 1.17 -2.38
C LYS A 411 -0.63 -0.17 -1.70
N SER A 412 -0.03 -0.44 -0.53
CA SER A 412 -0.27 -1.65 0.25
C SER A 412 -1.71 -1.81 0.78
N GLU A 413 -2.53 -0.76 0.81
CA GLU A 413 -3.92 -0.85 1.25
C GLU A 413 -4.84 -1.50 0.19
N HIS A 414 -4.49 -1.44 -1.09
CA HIS A 414 -5.23 -2.14 -2.14
C HIS A 414 -5.03 -3.66 -2.08
N ALA A 415 -3.87 -4.13 -1.65
CA ALA A 415 -3.60 -5.56 -1.45
C ALA A 415 -4.37 -6.17 -0.25
N ARG A 416 -4.89 -5.34 0.66
CA ARG A 416 -5.68 -5.80 1.83
C ARG A 416 -7.14 -6.16 1.51
N SER A 417 -7.64 -5.86 0.33
CA SER A 417 -9.06 -6.09 -0.01
C SER A 417 -9.40 -7.51 -0.46
N GLY A 418 -8.42 -8.39 -0.59
CA GLY A 418 -8.64 -9.81 -0.86
C GLY A 418 -9.35 -10.50 0.29
N LYS A 419 -10.69 -10.50 0.26
CA LYS A 419 -11.53 -11.33 1.12
C LYS A 419 -11.42 -12.77 0.64
N LEU A 420 -10.45 -13.51 1.11
CA LEU A 420 -10.50 -14.96 0.93
C LEU A 420 -9.84 -15.68 2.11
N ALA A 421 -10.53 -16.73 2.50
CA ALA A 421 -10.19 -17.71 3.50
C ALA A 421 -10.53 -17.32 4.95
N LEU A 422 -11.02 -18.30 5.67
CA LEU A 422 -10.99 -18.34 7.13
C LEU A 422 -9.64 -17.79 7.56
N SER A 423 -9.63 -16.58 8.14
CA SER A 423 -8.40 -16.02 8.62
C SER A 423 -7.88 -16.93 9.74
N LEU A 424 -6.57 -17.01 9.93
CA LEU A 424 -5.96 -17.68 11.10
C LEU A 424 -6.65 -17.24 12.41
N LYS A 425 -7.20 -16.03 12.44
CA LYS A 425 -7.98 -15.50 13.55
C LYS A 425 -9.32 -16.20 13.75
N GLU A 426 -10.00 -16.62 12.68
CA GLU A 426 -11.23 -17.40 12.76
C GLU A 426 -10.95 -18.88 13.10
N LEU A 427 -9.80 -19.42 12.67
CA LEU A 427 -9.35 -20.75 13.05
C LEU A 427 -9.09 -20.84 14.57
N ASN A 428 -8.49 -19.82 15.16
CA ASN A 428 -8.26 -19.75 16.61
C ASN A 428 -9.56 -19.59 17.44
N GLN A 429 -10.69 -19.31 16.79
CA GLN A 429 -12.02 -19.25 17.43
C GLN A 429 -12.81 -20.56 17.28
N ILE A 430 -12.24 -21.58 16.63
CA ILE A 430 -12.88 -22.89 16.46
C ILE A 430 -12.41 -23.80 17.62
N GLU A 431 -13.37 -24.31 18.37
CA GLU A 431 -13.11 -25.23 19.47
C GLU A 431 -13.11 -26.68 18.98
N VAL A 432 -12.31 -27.53 19.67
CA VAL A 432 -12.29 -28.97 19.37
C VAL A 432 -13.67 -29.55 19.60
N GLY A 433 -14.22 -30.17 18.55
CA GLY A 433 -15.59 -30.68 18.54
C GLY A 433 -16.57 -29.87 17.68
N ASP A 434 -16.21 -28.66 17.27
CA ASP A 434 -17.00 -27.83 16.35
C ASP A 434 -17.17 -28.51 15.00
N TYR A 435 -18.32 -28.24 14.34
CA TYR A 435 -18.58 -28.76 13.00
C TYR A 435 -17.97 -27.87 11.93
N ILE A 436 -17.17 -28.49 11.06
CA ILE A 436 -16.52 -27.84 9.92
C ILE A 436 -16.98 -28.50 8.62
N VAL A 437 -17.21 -27.69 7.61
CA VAL A 437 -17.52 -28.13 6.25
C VAL A 437 -16.25 -28.09 5.42
N HIS A 438 -15.84 -29.22 4.87
CA HIS A 438 -14.82 -29.29 3.83
C HIS A 438 -15.49 -29.31 2.46
N VAL A 439 -15.00 -28.51 1.51
CA VAL A 439 -15.60 -28.38 0.16
C VAL A 439 -15.75 -29.73 -0.54
N ASP A 440 -14.76 -30.63 -0.40
CA ASP A 440 -14.73 -31.90 -1.11
C ASP A 440 -15.30 -33.08 -0.29
N HIS A 441 -15.23 -33.01 1.05
CA HIS A 441 -15.54 -34.15 1.93
C HIS A 441 -16.79 -33.96 2.80
N GLY A 442 -17.37 -32.74 2.80
CA GLY A 442 -18.57 -32.43 3.56
C GLY A 442 -18.32 -32.14 5.02
N ILE A 443 -19.30 -32.39 5.87
CA ILE A 443 -19.31 -32.01 7.27
C ILE A 443 -18.53 -33.00 8.11
N GLY A 444 -17.51 -32.52 8.82
CA GLY A 444 -16.74 -33.26 9.82
C GLY A 444 -16.67 -32.49 11.14
N ARG A 445 -15.99 -33.04 12.15
CA ARG A 445 -15.69 -32.40 13.44
C ARG A 445 -14.24 -31.95 13.48
N PHE A 446 -14.00 -30.77 14.00
CA PHE A 446 -12.66 -30.27 14.26
C PHE A 446 -11.99 -31.04 15.39
N GLY A 447 -10.88 -31.66 15.10
CA GLY A 447 -10.08 -32.44 16.03
C GLY A 447 -8.82 -31.74 16.54
N GLY A 448 -8.71 -30.41 16.27
CA GLY A 448 -7.55 -29.59 16.67
C GLY A 448 -6.48 -29.48 15.60
N LEU A 449 -5.48 -28.64 15.91
CA LEU A 449 -4.23 -28.51 15.14
C LEU A 449 -3.24 -29.54 15.69
N ILE A 450 -2.61 -30.27 14.80
CA ILE A 450 -1.60 -31.28 15.17
C ILE A 450 -0.38 -31.15 14.28
N HIS A 451 0.79 -31.42 14.85
CA HIS A 451 2.01 -31.54 14.07
C HIS A 451 2.18 -32.98 13.60
N THR A 452 2.32 -33.18 12.32
CA THR A 452 2.56 -34.50 11.74
C THR A 452 3.63 -34.42 10.66
N GLU A 453 4.34 -35.52 10.46
CA GLU A 453 5.34 -35.62 9.43
C GLU A 453 4.67 -35.98 8.10
N ILE A 454 4.78 -35.08 7.10
CA ILE A 454 4.31 -35.30 5.75
C ILE A 454 5.51 -35.13 4.80
N ASN A 455 5.82 -36.17 4.03
CA ASN A 455 6.93 -36.21 3.10
C ASN A 455 8.31 -35.86 3.72
N GLY A 456 8.56 -36.33 4.95
CA GLY A 456 9.81 -36.09 5.66
C GLY A 456 9.97 -34.70 6.29
N LYS A 457 8.91 -33.89 6.32
CA LYS A 457 8.86 -32.59 6.98
C LYS A 457 7.76 -32.52 8.01
N MET A 458 8.06 -32.01 9.20
CA MET A 458 7.03 -31.72 10.21
C MET A 458 6.17 -30.55 9.71
N GLN A 459 4.87 -30.79 9.60
CA GLN A 459 3.90 -29.78 9.18
C GLN A 459 2.74 -29.71 10.17
N GLU A 460 2.24 -28.52 10.38
CA GLU A 460 1.04 -28.29 11.15
C GLU A 460 -0.20 -28.50 10.27
N VAL A 461 -1.10 -29.37 10.71
CA VAL A 461 -2.30 -29.76 9.96
C VAL A 461 -3.54 -29.73 10.83
N ILE A 462 -4.66 -29.46 10.20
CA ILE A 462 -5.97 -29.50 10.82
C ILE A 462 -6.50 -30.92 10.76
N LYS A 463 -6.81 -31.49 11.90
CA LYS A 463 -7.46 -32.79 12.01
C LYS A 463 -8.97 -32.61 11.89
N LEU A 464 -9.58 -33.31 10.92
CA LEU A 464 -11.03 -33.43 10.79
C LEU A 464 -11.45 -34.88 10.98
N THR A 465 -12.43 -35.12 11.85
CA THR A 465 -12.98 -36.44 12.13
C THR A 465 -14.37 -36.56 11.49
N TYR A 466 -14.56 -37.64 10.75
CA TYR A 466 -15.78 -37.97 10.02
C TYR A 466 -16.53 -39.16 10.66
N GLN A 467 -17.61 -39.62 10.02
CA GLN A 467 -18.36 -40.77 10.52
C GLN A 467 -17.48 -42.04 10.51
N ASN A 468 -17.61 -42.90 11.51
CA ASN A 468 -16.80 -44.09 11.77
C ASN A 468 -15.34 -43.81 12.19
N ASP A 469 -15.10 -42.63 12.77
CA ASP A 469 -13.77 -42.18 13.19
C ASP A 469 -12.73 -42.07 12.05
N ASP A 470 -13.21 -41.97 10.81
CA ASP A 470 -12.35 -41.65 9.67
C ASP A 470 -11.74 -40.26 9.84
N ILE A 471 -10.43 -40.11 9.58
CA ILE A 471 -9.70 -38.87 9.80
C ILE A 471 -9.14 -38.36 8.49
N ILE A 472 -9.27 -37.04 8.27
CA ILE A 472 -8.55 -36.31 7.22
C ILE A 472 -7.65 -35.25 7.86
N PHE A 473 -6.44 -35.15 7.34
CA PHE A 473 -5.52 -34.09 7.67
C PHE A 473 -5.53 -33.04 6.56
N VAL A 474 -5.85 -31.81 6.93
CA VAL A 474 -5.91 -30.68 6.00
C VAL A 474 -4.78 -29.74 6.33
N SER A 475 -3.90 -29.45 5.38
CA SER A 475 -2.82 -28.47 5.57
C SER A 475 -3.41 -27.11 5.91
N ILE A 476 -2.70 -26.35 6.77
CA ILE A 476 -3.08 -24.94 7.08
C ILE A 476 -3.18 -24.09 5.81
N HIS A 477 -2.38 -24.40 4.79
CA HIS A 477 -2.46 -23.72 3.50
C HIS A 477 -3.76 -24.00 2.71
N ALA A 478 -4.50 -25.05 3.08
CA ALA A 478 -5.78 -25.40 2.48
C ALA A 478 -7.00 -24.92 3.30
N LEU A 479 -6.81 -23.95 4.19
CA LEU A 479 -7.87 -23.32 5.00
C LEU A 479 -9.04 -22.79 4.17
N HIS A 480 -8.79 -22.34 2.94
CA HIS A 480 -9.82 -21.89 2.00
C HIS A 480 -10.84 -23.01 1.63
N LYS A 481 -10.49 -24.27 1.84
CA LYS A 481 -11.40 -25.41 1.66
C LYS A 481 -12.30 -25.67 2.86
N LEU A 482 -12.11 -24.95 3.95
CA LEU A 482 -12.83 -25.14 5.21
C LEU A 482 -13.73 -23.96 5.51
N ALA A 483 -14.90 -24.25 6.07
CA ALA A 483 -15.81 -23.24 6.59
C ALA A 483 -16.45 -23.73 7.89
N LYS A 484 -16.63 -22.85 8.88
CA LYS A 484 -17.37 -23.19 10.11
C LYS A 484 -18.83 -23.47 9.72
N TYR A 485 -19.35 -24.62 10.14
CA TYR A 485 -20.75 -24.96 9.92
C TYR A 485 -21.64 -24.03 10.74
N ARG A 486 -22.56 -23.35 10.08
CA ARG A 486 -23.56 -22.48 10.73
C ARG A 486 -24.91 -23.20 10.70
N ALA A 487 -25.33 -23.76 11.83
CA ALA A 487 -26.66 -24.37 11.98
C ALA A 487 -27.73 -23.29 12.17
N LYS A 488 -28.97 -23.57 11.80
CA LYS A 488 -30.13 -22.97 12.46
C LYS A 488 -30.14 -23.46 13.90
N GLU A 489 -30.43 -22.56 14.85
CA GLU A 489 -30.38 -22.85 16.28
C GLU A 489 -31.00 -24.23 16.62
N GLY A 490 -30.19 -25.10 17.22
CA GLY A 490 -30.64 -26.31 17.94
C GLY A 490 -30.41 -27.67 17.30
N GLU A 491 -30.05 -27.81 16.02
CA GLU A 491 -29.82 -29.13 15.42
C GLU A 491 -28.36 -29.40 15.06
N ALA A 492 -27.80 -30.49 15.62
CA ALA A 492 -26.50 -30.99 15.23
C ALA A 492 -26.52 -31.56 13.81
N PRO A 493 -25.61 -31.17 12.91
CA PRO A 493 -25.59 -31.70 11.55
C PRO A 493 -25.19 -33.18 11.54
N ARG A 494 -25.68 -33.91 10.53
CA ARG A 494 -25.19 -35.27 10.26
C ARG A 494 -23.76 -35.20 9.71
N ILE A 495 -22.82 -35.86 10.41
CA ILE A 495 -21.46 -36.01 9.94
C ILE A 495 -21.46 -36.90 8.68
N ASN A 496 -20.69 -36.47 7.66
CA ASN A 496 -20.60 -37.23 6.41
C ASN A 496 -19.71 -38.47 6.59
N LYS A 497 -20.01 -39.53 5.79
CA LYS A 497 -19.14 -40.69 5.65
C LYS A 497 -18.25 -40.50 4.44
N LEU A 498 -16.93 -40.67 4.62
CA LEU A 498 -15.96 -40.55 3.55
C LEU A 498 -16.21 -41.61 2.46
N GLY A 499 -15.98 -41.24 1.20
CA GLY A 499 -16.08 -42.15 0.05
C GLY A 499 -17.52 -42.60 -0.32
N SER A 500 -18.57 -42.14 0.36
CA SER A 500 -19.95 -42.55 0.09
C SER A 500 -20.62 -41.90 -1.11
N GLY A 501 -20.02 -40.86 -1.70
CA GLY A 501 -20.61 -40.02 -2.76
C GLY A 501 -21.87 -39.26 -2.34
N ALA A 502 -22.26 -39.32 -1.06
CA ALA A 502 -23.47 -38.68 -0.55
C ALA A 502 -23.34 -37.15 -0.56
N TRP A 503 -22.15 -36.63 -0.28
CA TRP A 503 -21.84 -35.18 -0.30
C TRP A 503 -21.93 -34.61 -1.72
N GLU A 504 -21.40 -35.32 -2.71
CA GLU A 504 -21.46 -34.90 -4.12
C GLU A 504 -22.90 -34.88 -4.64
N ARG A 505 -23.66 -35.91 -4.34
CA ARG A 505 -25.09 -35.95 -4.69
C ARG A 505 -25.88 -34.81 -4.05
N MET A 506 -25.57 -34.46 -2.80
CA MET A 506 -26.19 -33.32 -2.11
C MET A 506 -25.80 -31.99 -2.74
N LYS A 507 -24.52 -31.79 -3.11
CA LYS A 507 -24.05 -30.62 -3.86
C LYS A 507 -24.78 -30.48 -5.20
N GLU A 508 -24.89 -31.54 -5.97
CA GLU A 508 -25.59 -31.52 -7.27
C GLU A 508 -27.09 -31.21 -7.13
N LYS A 509 -27.77 -31.82 -6.15
CA LYS A 509 -29.16 -31.50 -5.86
C LYS A 509 -29.37 -30.05 -5.46
N THR A 510 -28.47 -29.51 -4.63
CA THR A 510 -28.50 -28.10 -4.20
C THR A 510 -28.24 -27.18 -5.39
N LYS A 511 -27.26 -27.52 -6.24
CA LYS A 511 -26.94 -26.77 -7.46
C LYS A 511 -28.13 -26.75 -8.44
N GLY A 512 -28.86 -27.86 -8.55
CA GLY A 512 -30.11 -27.94 -9.32
C GLY A 512 -31.17 -26.97 -8.80
N LYS A 513 -31.42 -26.97 -7.49
CA LYS A 513 -32.37 -26.05 -6.85
C LYS A 513 -31.94 -24.58 -7.01
N MET A 514 -30.63 -24.29 -6.88
CA MET A 514 -30.12 -22.93 -7.11
C MET A 514 -30.33 -22.45 -8.55
N LYS A 515 -30.20 -23.36 -9.54
CA LYS A 515 -30.51 -23.02 -10.95
C LYS A 515 -31.98 -22.67 -11.16
N GLU A 516 -32.92 -23.35 -10.48
CA GLU A 516 -34.34 -23.01 -10.52
C GLU A 516 -34.61 -21.64 -9.90
N ILE A 517 -34.09 -21.39 -8.68
CA ILE A 517 -34.20 -20.10 -8.02
C ILE A 517 -33.59 -18.99 -8.88
N ALA A 518 -32.41 -19.23 -9.48
CA ALA A 518 -31.78 -18.26 -10.36
C ALA A 518 -32.63 -17.92 -11.58
N ARG A 519 -33.34 -18.93 -12.15
CA ARG A 519 -34.26 -18.72 -13.28
C ARG A 519 -35.45 -17.84 -12.90
N ASP A 520 -36.01 -18.06 -11.71
CA ASP A 520 -37.12 -17.26 -11.19
C ASP A 520 -36.66 -15.83 -10.82
N LEU A 521 -35.46 -15.70 -10.24
CA LEU A 521 -34.85 -14.41 -9.97
C LEU A 521 -34.57 -13.60 -11.26
N ILE A 522 -34.10 -14.26 -12.33
CA ILE A 522 -33.89 -13.62 -13.63
C ILE A 522 -35.19 -13.05 -14.19
N LYS A 523 -36.29 -13.81 -14.08
CA LYS A 523 -37.64 -13.34 -14.52
C LYS A 523 -38.09 -12.13 -13.70
N LEU A 524 -37.94 -12.23 -12.36
CA LEU A 524 -38.27 -11.12 -11.45
C LEU A 524 -37.44 -9.88 -11.76
N TYR A 525 -36.13 -10.08 -12.00
CA TYR A 525 -35.19 -8.99 -12.33
C TYR A 525 -35.54 -8.33 -13.67
N ALA A 526 -35.93 -9.11 -14.66
CA ALA A 526 -36.38 -8.60 -15.95
C ALA A 526 -37.66 -7.75 -15.81
N ALA A 527 -38.67 -8.25 -15.06
CA ALA A 527 -39.88 -7.50 -14.78
C ALA A 527 -39.58 -6.18 -14.05
N ARG A 528 -38.72 -6.22 -13.02
CA ARG A 528 -38.30 -5.01 -12.28
C ARG A 528 -37.57 -4.01 -13.15
N LYS A 529 -36.81 -4.48 -14.13
CA LYS A 529 -36.06 -3.61 -15.06
C LYS A 529 -36.98 -2.85 -16.02
N GLU A 530 -38.20 -3.36 -16.25
CA GLU A 530 -39.25 -2.72 -17.07
C GLU A 530 -40.11 -1.75 -16.27
N GLU A 531 -40.11 -1.82 -14.92
CA GLU A 531 -40.87 -0.88 -14.08
C GLU A 531 -40.24 0.53 -14.14
N LYS A 532 -41.09 1.53 -14.24
CA LYS A 532 -40.71 2.94 -14.13
C LYS A 532 -40.58 3.32 -12.66
N GLY A 533 -39.42 3.83 -12.28
CA GLY A 533 -39.15 4.41 -10.97
C GLY A 533 -39.35 5.93 -10.97
N PHE A 534 -39.23 6.51 -9.78
CA PHE A 534 -39.17 7.96 -9.63
C PHE A 534 -37.73 8.44 -9.82
N ALA A 535 -37.53 9.35 -10.78
CA ALA A 535 -36.23 9.99 -10.97
C ALA A 535 -36.14 11.22 -10.06
N PHE A 536 -35.14 11.24 -9.18
CA PHE A 536 -34.85 12.40 -8.36
C PHE A 536 -34.17 13.48 -9.21
N SER A 537 -34.33 14.74 -8.81
CA SER A 537 -33.59 15.84 -9.44
C SER A 537 -32.09 15.76 -9.12
N PRO A 538 -31.22 16.29 -9.98
CA PRO A 538 -29.81 16.45 -9.67
C PRO A 538 -29.61 17.23 -8.36
N ASP A 539 -28.41 17.07 -7.76
CA ASP A 539 -28.06 17.73 -6.51
C ASP A 539 -28.33 19.25 -6.54
N SER A 540 -29.03 19.72 -5.54
CA SER A 540 -29.20 21.15 -5.32
C SER A 540 -27.94 21.76 -4.71
N PHE A 541 -27.86 23.10 -4.73
CA PHE A 541 -26.80 23.85 -4.05
C PHE A 541 -26.65 23.43 -2.56
N LEU A 542 -27.76 23.24 -1.84
CA LEU A 542 -27.74 22.81 -0.44
C LEU A 542 -27.09 21.43 -0.24
N GLN A 543 -27.27 20.51 -1.19
CA GLN A 543 -26.61 19.20 -1.13
C GLN A 543 -25.11 19.33 -1.36
N GLN A 544 -24.72 20.15 -2.30
CA GLN A 544 -23.30 20.44 -2.55
C GLN A 544 -22.67 21.14 -1.36
N GLU A 545 -23.40 22.03 -0.71
CA GLU A 545 -22.95 22.68 0.52
C GLU A 545 -22.75 21.71 1.67
N LEU A 546 -23.68 20.80 1.88
CA LEU A 546 -23.58 19.75 2.91
C LEU A 546 -22.34 18.87 2.67
N GLU A 547 -22.15 18.41 1.45
CA GLU A 547 -21.00 17.55 1.10
C GLU A 547 -19.67 18.29 1.29
N ALA A 548 -19.62 19.55 0.89
CA ALA A 548 -18.40 20.36 1.03
C ALA A 548 -18.10 20.74 2.49
N SER A 549 -19.11 20.85 3.36
CA SER A 549 -18.92 21.12 4.78
C SER A 549 -18.58 19.88 5.61
N PHE A 550 -18.60 18.69 5.00
CA PHE A 550 -18.27 17.45 5.70
C PHE A 550 -16.80 17.45 6.14
N ILE A 551 -16.55 17.03 7.38
CA ILE A 551 -15.23 17.18 8.04
C ILE A 551 -14.18 16.23 7.47
N TYR A 552 -14.61 15.08 6.93
CA TYR A 552 -13.72 14.05 6.44
C TYR A 552 -13.69 14.02 4.91
N GLU A 553 -12.55 13.71 4.33
CA GLU A 553 -12.44 13.43 2.91
C GLU A 553 -12.94 12.02 2.61
N ASP A 554 -13.69 11.88 1.51
CA ASP A 554 -14.14 10.58 1.05
C ASP A 554 -12.96 9.81 0.43
N THR A 555 -12.89 8.52 0.74
CA THR A 555 -11.97 7.63 0.04
C THR A 555 -12.38 7.49 -1.44
N PRO A 556 -11.46 7.10 -2.36
CA PRO A 556 -11.81 6.89 -3.77
C PRO A 556 -13.01 5.97 -3.98
N ASP A 557 -13.15 4.92 -3.15
CA ASP A 557 -14.29 3.99 -3.21
C ASP A 557 -15.58 4.65 -2.70
N GLN A 558 -15.52 5.54 -1.71
CA GLN A 558 -16.67 6.31 -1.23
C GLN A 558 -17.13 7.30 -2.30
N ILE A 559 -16.22 8.04 -2.94
CA ILE A 559 -16.53 8.96 -4.05
C ILE A 559 -17.21 8.21 -5.18
N LYS A 560 -16.63 7.08 -5.62
CA LYS A 560 -17.19 6.24 -6.67
C LYS A 560 -18.57 5.72 -6.28
N SER A 561 -18.74 5.20 -5.07
CA SER A 561 -20.02 4.67 -4.59
C SER A 561 -21.09 5.76 -4.51
N THR A 562 -20.73 6.95 -4.05
CA THR A 562 -21.65 8.10 -3.97
C THR A 562 -22.10 8.54 -5.36
N ALA A 563 -21.17 8.68 -6.32
CA ALA A 563 -21.48 9.01 -7.69
C ALA A 563 -22.40 7.98 -8.37
N GLU A 564 -22.14 6.68 -8.14
CA GLU A 564 -22.97 5.61 -8.68
C GLU A 564 -24.38 5.58 -8.04
N VAL A 565 -24.50 5.84 -6.73
CA VAL A 565 -25.81 5.93 -6.05
C VAL A 565 -26.61 7.12 -6.59
N LYS A 566 -26.00 8.29 -6.72
CA LYS A 566 -26.65 9.47 -7.29
C LYS A 566 -27.15 9.21 -8.71
N ALA A 567 -26.29 8.64 -9.56
CA ALA A 567 -26.66 8.28 -10.92
C ALA A 567 -27.82 7.27 -10.99
N ASP A 568 -27.91 6.34 -10.05
CA ASP A 568 -29.03 5.39 -9.99
C ASP A 568 -30.32 6.07 -9.49
N MET A 569 -30.23 7.03 -8.58
CA MET A 569 -31.38 7.80 -8.07
C MET A 569 -31.96 8.74 -9.13
N GLU A 570 -31.15 9.28 -10.02
CA GLU A 570 -31.56 10.20 -11.10
C GLU A 570 -32.17 9.47 -12.32
N ARG A 571 -32.13 8.13 -12.35
CA ARG A 571 -32.73 7.31 -13.42
C ARG A 571 -34.21 7.06 -13.19
N GLU A 572 -34.99 7.00 -14.27
CA GLU A 572 -36.39 6.56 -14.25
C GLU A 572 -36.54 5.04 -14.04
N ARG A 573 -35.78 4.47 -13.11
CA ARG A 573 -35.82 3.04 -12.77
C ARG A 573 -35.73 2.85 -11.26
N PRO A 574 -36.39 1.83 -10.71
CA PRO A 574 -36.17 1.47 -9.32
C PRO A 574 -34.71 1.11 -9.07
N MET A 575 -34.09 1.76 -8.09
CA MET A 575 -32.72 1.45 -7.69
C MET A 575 -32.64 0.06 -7.06
N ASP A 576 -31.65 -0.71 -7.47
CA ASP A 576 -31.35 -2.03 -6.92
C ASP A 576 -29.87 -2.10 -6.55
N ARG A 577 -29.56 -1.73 -5.32
CA ARG A 577 -28.18 -1.65 -4.85
C ARG A 577 -28.07 -2.10 -3.40
N ASP A 578 -27.21 -3.09 -3.14
CA ASP A 578 -26.85 -3.51 -1.78
C ASP A 578 -25.58 -2.76 -1.34
N ARG A 579 -25.62 -2.18 -0.14
CA ARG A 579 -24.49 -1.50 0.47
C ARG A 579 -24.10 -2.18 1.77
N LYS A 580 -22.90 -2.75 1.81
CA LYS A 580 -22.28 -3.24 3.05
C LYS A 580 -21.26 -2.22 3.54
N SER A 581 -21.47 -1.72 4.75
CA SER A 581 -20.49 -0.89 5.44
C SER A 581 -19.63 -1.77 6.34
N THR A 582 -18.31 -1.63 6.27
CA THR A 582 -17.35 -2.28 7.18
C THR A 582 -17.20 -1.55 8.51
N ARG A 583 -17.96 -0.45 8.77
CA ARG A 583 -17.98 0.19 10.07
C ARG A 583 -18.44 -0.81 11.11
N LEU A 584 -17.58 -1.09 12.09
CA LEU A 584 -17.96 -1.75 13.33
C LEU A 584 -19.15 -1.01 13.93
N ASN A 585 -20.28 -1.68 14.02
CA ASN A 585 -21.46 -1.16 14.72
C ASN A 585 -21.05 -0.91 16.17
N SER A 586 -20.87 0.34 16.54
CA SER A 586 -20.69 0.77 17.93
C SER A 586 -21.93 0.49 18.82
N SER A 587 -23.00 -0.07 18.26
CA SER A 587 -24.23 -0.45 18.97
C SER A 587 -24.11 -1.74 19.79
N HIS A 588 -23.00 -2.47 19.74
CA HIS A 588 -22.76 -3.63 20.61
C HIS A 588 -21.87 -3.36 21.83
N ALA A 589 -21.56 -2.10 22.11
CA ALA A 589 -20.96 -1.67 23.35
C ALA A 589 -22.05 -1.08 24.28
N ARG A 590 -22.95 -1.94 24.78
CA ARG A 590 -23.77 -1.70 25.98
C ARG A 590 -23.87 -2.97 26.79
#